data_4fab9446c3d7355e8dd5e0945b36f352
#
_entry.id   4fab9446c3d7355e8dd5e0945b36f352
#
_cell.length_a   1.000
_cell.length_b   1.000
_cell.length_c   1.000
_cell.angle_alpha   90.00
_cell.angle_beta   90.00
_cell.angle_gamma   90.00
#
_symmetry.space_group_name_H-M   'P 1'
#
loop_
_entity.id
_entity.type
_entity.pdbx_description
1 polymer ?
#
loop_
_entity_poly.entity_id
_entity_poly.type
_entity_poly.pdbx_seq_one_letter_code
_entity_poly.pdbx_strand_id
1 'polypeptide(L)'
;MIADMTVTQDHIYTLGISRNRTGFSLRRDGNIELKKTSGRAIGRIHRKDSSVCFFFSEVITSPDGNIERYWQYSDGNERQVAVREDIRKVWDITLHNGQICYVAQMTGIGAPVLVNGAQMKTLNTPPGAKIISCTLFPIGGSIGVEAVCTTDGATFYSELWIDAQSYHRFTSGHTVSGLCTWDKGIYCILNSNMETGGGIFRCGEIMNAPSGYIMMGNNPICVTDGILNIGLSSRNGGKPIVWKDGEVTELDINGFICTMTVQ
;
A
#
# COMPACT_ATOMS: atom_id res chain seq x y z
N MET A 1 -0.11 11.53 -12.26
CA MET A 1 0.77 11.23 -11.09
C MET A 1 1.14 9.76 -11.15
N ILE A 2 2.40 9.42 -10.98
CA ILE A 2 2.83 8.01 -10.82
C ILE A 2 2.46 7.58 -9.41
N ALA A 3 1.72 6.48 -9.30
CA ALA A 3 1.25 5.92 -8.04
C ALA A 3 2.14 4.75 -7.57
N ASP A 4 2.67 3.99 -8.52
CA ASP A 4 3.54 2.85 -8.23
C ASP A 4 4.45 2.54 -9.42
N MET A 5 5.54 1.83 -9.15
CA MET A 5 6.51 1.40 -10.15
C MET A 5 7.12 0.06 -9.73
N THR A 6 7.33 -0.80 -10.70
CA THR A 6 8.09 -2.05 -10.51
C THR A 6 9.01 -2.32 -11.70
N VAL A 7 10.05 -3.09 -11.48
CA VAL A 7 11.02 -3.47 -12.51
C VAL A 7 11.06 -4.99 -12.58
N THR A 8 10.91 -5.54 -13.78
CA THR A 8 11.18 -6.94 -14.09
C THR A 8 12.60 -7.07 -14.71
N GLN A 9 12.98 -8.25 -15.14
CA GLN A 9 14.29 -8.43 -15.81
C GLN A 9 14.44 -7.55 -17.06
N ASP A 10 13.36 -7.36 -17.82
CA ASP A 10 13.39 -6.77 -19.15
C ASP A 10 12.66 -5.43 -19.26
N HIS A 11 11.81 -5.09 -18.28
CA HIS A 11 10.87 -3.99 -18.42
C HIS A 11 10.67 -3.17 -17.14
N ILE A 12 10.39 -1.89 -17.33
CA ILE A 12 9.94 -0.96 -16.27
C ILE A 12 8.43 -0.76 -16.42
N TYR A 13 7.71 -1.05 -15.35
CA TYR A 13 6.26 -0.82 -15.28
C TYR A 13 5.94 0.36 -14.38
N THR A 14 5.08 1.24 -14.84
CA THR A 14 4.60 2.39 -14.06
C THR A 14 3.09 2.46 -14.06
N LEU A 15 2.50 2.63 -12.87
CA LEU A 15 1.07 2.85 -12.67
C LEU A 15 0.84 4.35 -12.48
N GLY A 16 0.15 4.97 -13.43
CA GLY A 16 -0.26 6.36 -13.36
C GLY A 16 -1.71 6.50 -12.97
N ILE A 17 -2.02 7.44 -12.05
CA ILE A 17 -3.38 7.81 -11.69
C ILE A 17 -3.70 9.19 -12.23
N SER A 18 -4.90 9.38 -12.80
CA SER A 18 -5.39 10.66 -13.26
C SER A 18 -5.49 11.68 -12.11
N ARG A 19 -5.42 12.99 -12.43
CA ARG A 19 -5.49 14.05 -11.41
C ARG A 19 -6.80 14.04 -10.62
N ASN A 20 -7.89 13.72 -11.27
CA ASN A 20 -9.22 13.59 -10.65
C ASN A 20 -9.46 12.23 -9.98
N ARG A 21 -8.48 11.33 -10.03
CA ARG A 21 -8.54 9.96 -9.47
C ARG A 21 -9.66 9.08 -10.04
N THR A 22 -10.22 9.42 -11.20
CA THR A 22 -11.29 8.65 -11.84
C THR A 22 -10.80 7.65 -12.87
N GLY A 23 -9.49 7.60 -13.11
CA GLY A 23 -8.92 6.68 -14.08
C GLY A 23 -7.44 6.46 -13.81
N PHE A 24 -6.88 5.46 -14.49
CA PHE A 24 -5.48 5.07 -14.35
C PHE A 24 -4.90 4.55 -15.68
N SER A 25 -3.59 4.42 -15.74
CA SER A 25 -2.88 3.76 -16.84
C SER A 25 -1.70 2.94 -16.32
N LEU A 26 -1.57 1.72 -16.82
CA LEU A 26 -0.35 0.94 -16.71
C LEU A 26 0.49 1.18 -17.97
N ARG A 27 1.78 1.42 -17.76
CA ARG A 27 2.74 1.60 -18.85
C ARG A 27 3.89 0.62 -18.67
N ARG A 28 4.37 0.07 -19.80
CA ARG A 28 5.60 -0.69 -19.90
C ARG A 28 6.58 0.09 -20.75
N ASP A 29 7.77 0.40 -20.23
CA ASP A 29 8.82 1.18 -20.89
C ASP A 29 8.29 2.48 -21.49
N GLY A 30 7.39 3.15 -20.76
CA GLY A 30 6.72 4.38 -21.20
C GLY A 30 5.50 4.19 -22.10
N ASN A 31 5.31 3.03 -22.72
CA ASN A 31 4.16 2.73 -23.59
C ASN A 31 2.94 2.29 -22.78
N ILE A 32 1.75 2.75 -23.19
CA ILE A 32 0.52 2.39 -22.51
C ILE A 32 0.15 0.93 -22.85
N GLU A 33 0.06 0.08 -21.84
CA GLU A 33 -0.46 -1.28 -21.95
C GLU A 33 -1.94 -1.38 -21.58
N LEU A 34 -2.35 -0.69 -20.52
CA LEU A 34 -3.74 -0.61 -20.10
C LEU A 34 -4.07 0.83 -19.74
N LYS A 35 -5.24 1.29 -20.19
CA LYS A 35 -5.79 2.59 -19.80
C LYS A 35 -7.28 2.45 -19.51
N LYS A 36 -7.66 2.91 -18.33
CA LYS A 36 -9.07 3.04 -17.93
C LYS A 36 -9.35 4.51 -17.64
N THR A 37 -10.40 5.04 -18.25
CA THR A 37 -10.85 6.43 -18.06
C THR A 37 -11.77 6.57 -16.87
N SER A 38 -12.38 5.45 -16.45
CA SER A 38 -13.16 5.29 -15.22
C SER A 38 -12.64 4.09 -14.44
N GLY A 39 -12.77 4.13 -13.11
CA GLY A 39 -12.31 3.05 -12.25
C GLY A 39 -11.16 3.47 -11.33
N ARG A 40 -10.80 2.58 -10.44
CA ARG A 40 -9.81 2.82 -9.39
C ARG A 40 -8.74 1.74 -9.42
N ALA A 41 -7.47 2.12 -9.56
CA ALA A 41 -6.37 1.23 -9.28
C ALA A 41 -6.36 0.87 -7.79
N ILE A 42 -6.16 -0.39 -7.47
CA ILE A 42 -6.20 -0.92 -6.11
C ILE A 42 -4.85 -1.57 -5.80
N GLY A 43 -4.28 -1.22 -4.65
CA GLY A 43 -3.00 -1.77 -4.22
C GLY A 43 -1.83 -1.37 -5.11
N ARG A 44 -0.94 -2.31 -5.34
CA ARG A 44 0.35 -2.12 -6.00
C ARG A 44 0.48 -2.99 -7.23
N ILE A 45 1.51 -2.72 -8.03
CA ILE A 45 1.97 -3.63 -9.08
C ILE A 45 2.74 -4.76 -8.41
N HIS A 46 2.28 -5.99 -8.61
CA HIS A 46 2.95 -7.20 -8.13
C HIS A 46 3.82 -7.76 -9.24
N ARG A 47 5.08 -8.01 -8.92
CA ARG A 47 5.99 -8.74 -9.81
C ARG A 47 5.74 -10.24 -9.66
N LYS A 48 5.69 -10.92 -10.79
CA LYS A 48 5.66 -12.38 -10.87
C LYS A 48 6.61 -12.80 -11.98
N ASP A 49 7.83 -13.22 -11.61
CA ASP A 49 8.91 -13.56 -12.54
C ASP A 49 9.19 -12.41 -13.53
N SER A 50 9.00 -12.65 -14.83
CA SER A 50 9.12 -11.66 -15.91
C SER A 50 7.86 -10.84 -16.15
N SER A 51 6.77 -11.13 -15.46
CA SER A 51 5.45 -10.53 -15.65
C SER A 51 5.01 -9.67 -14.48
N VAL A 52 3.95 -8.92 -14.68
CA VAL A 52 3.32 -8.10 -13.64
C VAL A 52 1.83 -8.40 -13.52
N CYS A 53 1.34 -8.23 -12.31
CA CYS A 53 -0.08 -8.29 -12.01
C CYS A 53 -0.47 -7.08 -11.17
N PHE A 54 -1.64 -6.52 -11.39
CA PHE A 54 -2.22 -5.53 -10.50
C PHE A 54 -3.74 -5.63 -10.48
N PHE A 55 -4.36 -4.95 -9.50
CA PHE A 55 -5.80 -4.98 -9.30
C PHE A 55 -6.42 -3.62 -9.54
N PHE A 56 -7.67 -3.63 -10.00
CA PHE A 56 -8.46 -2.42 -10.18
C PHE A 56 -9.95 -2.71 -10.01
N SER A 57 -10.73 -1.66 -9.80
CA SER A 57 -12.18 -1.75 -9.78
C SER A 57 -12.80 -0.82 -10.80
N GLU A 58 -13.99 -1.20 -11.27
CA GLU A 58 -14.86 -0.39 -12.11
C GLU A 58 -16.26 -0.36 -11.51
N VAL A 59 -16.89 0.80 -11.54
CA VAL A 59 -18.29 0.95 -11.15
C VAL A 59 -19.15 0.74 -12.37
N ILE A 60 -20.03 -0.25 -12.32
CA ILE A 60 -20.99 -0.56 -13.37
C ILE A 60 -22.36 -0.08 -12.90
N THR A 61 -22.95 0.81 -13.66
CA THR A 61 -24.34 1.26 -13.42
C THR A 61 -25.31 0.18 -13.89
N SER A 62 -26.15 -0.29 -12.99
CA SER A 62 -27.25 -1.22 -13.29
C SER A 62 -28.59 -0.60 -12.89
N PRO A 63 -29.73 -1.16 -13.35
CA PRO A 63 -31.06 -0.69 -12.94
C PRO A 63 -31.28 -0.71 -11.44
N ASP A 64 -30.59 -1.64 -10.72
CA ASP A 64 -30.69 -1.83 -9.27
C ASP A 64 -29.67 -0.99 -8.49
N GLY A 65 -28.88 -0.15 -9.17
CA GLY A 65 -27.87 0.73 -8.59
C GLY A 65 -26.46 0.49 -9.12
N ASN A 66 -25.49 1.16 -8.52
CA ASN A 66 -24.10 1.04 -8.90
C ASN A 66 -23.47 -0.17 -8.22
N ILE A 67 -22.83 -1.03 -9.01
CA ILE A 67 -22.10 -2.21 -8.56
C ILE A 67 -20.61 -2.01 -8.83
N GLU A 68 -19.76 -2.09 -7.81
CA GLU A 68 -18.31 -2.09 -7.97
C GLU A 68 -17.84 -3.52 -8.29
N ARG A 69 -17.16 -3.71 -9.41
CA ARG A 69 -16.53 -4.97 -9.81
C ARG A 69 -15.03 -4.85 -9.73
N TYR A 70 -14.38 -5.96 -9.38
CA TYR A 70 -12.94 -6.03 -9.16
C TYR A 70 -12.29 -6.88 -10.23
N TRP A 71 -11.14 -6.44 -10.71
CA TRP A 71 -10.42 -7.04 -11.82
C TRP A 71 -8.96 -7.25 -11.45
N GLN A 72 -8.39 -8.30 -11.97
CA GLN A 72 -6.97 -8.56 -12.02
C GLN A 72 -6.50 -8.38 -13.45
N TYR A 73 -5.49 -7.57 -13.66
CA TYR A 73 -4.74 -7.51 -14.91
C TYR A 73 -3.47 -8.32 -14.76
N SER A 74 -3.14 -9.14 -15.75
CA SER A 74 -1.87 -9.85 -15.85
C SER A 74 -1.56 -10.13 -17.31
N ASP A 75 -0.40 -9.69 -17.77
CA ASP A 75 0.15 -10.01 -19.10
C ASP A 75 -0.84 -9.76 -20.26
N GLY A 76 -1.42 -8.59 -20.31
CA GLY A 76 -2.38 -8.20 -21.35
C GLY A 76 -3.82 -8.71 -21.14
N ASN A 77 -4.07 -9.53 -20.12
CA ASN A 77 -5.38 -10.12 -19.86
C ASN A 77 -6.03 -9.53 -18.62
N GLU A 78 -7.33 -9.29 -18.71
CA GLU A 78 -8.17 -8.87 -17.60
C GLU A 78 -9.05 -10.03 -17.14
N ARG A 79 -9.03 -10.32 -15.85
CA ARG A 79 -9.86 -11.36 -15.23
C ARG A 79 -10.66 -10.78 -14.08
N GLN A 80 -11.96 -11.04 -14.04
CA GLN A 80 -12.77 -10.61 -12.89
C GLN A 80 -12.36 -11.39 -11.63
N VAL A 81 -12.15 -10.64 -10.55
CA VAL A 81 -11.90 -11.18 -9.21
C VAL A 81 -13.24 -11.51 -8.58
N ALA A 82 -13.43 -12.76 -8.19
CA ALA A 82 -14.60 -13.15 -7.42
C ALA A 82 -14.48 -12.60 -6.00
N VAL A 83 -15.37 -11.70 -5.63
CA VAL A 83 -15.53 -11.18 -4.29
C VAL A 83 -16.85 -11.71 -3.74
N ARG A 84 -16.89 -12.03 -2.45
CA ARG A 84 -18.09 -12.56 -1.79
C ARG A 84 -19.26 -11.57 -1.89
N GLU A 85 -20.46 -12.06 -2.05
CA GLU A 85 -21.68 -11.25 -2.23
C GLU A 85 -22.03 -10.39 -1.00
N ASP A 86 -21.60 -10.82 0.20
CA ASP A 86 -21.80 -10.09 1.45
C ASP A 86 -20.79 -8.96 1.68
N ILE A 87 -19.84 -8.74 0.75
CA ILE A 87 -18.88 -7.63 0.79
C ILE A 87 -19.54 -6.35 0.28
N ARG A 88 -19.51 -5.32 1.13
CA ARG A 88 -19.99 -3.97 0.80
C ARG A 88 -18.95 -3.14 0.07
N LYS A 89 -17.68 -3.27 0.47
CA LYS A 89 -16.55 -2.48 -0.05
C LYS A 89 -15.25 -3.26 0.13
N VAL A 90 -14.43 -3.28 -0.90
CA VAL A 90 -13.03 -3.72 -0.79
C VAL A 90 -12.15 -2.48 -0.72
N TRP A 91 -11.28 -2.41 0.29
CA TRP A 91 -10.33 -1.30 0.42
C TRP A 91 -9.07 -1.56 -0.38
N ASP A 92 -8.52 -2.78 -0.26
CA ASP A 92 -7.28 -3.15 -0.92
C ASP A 92 -7.26 -4.64 -1.30
N ILE A 93 -6.52 -4.96 -2.37
CA ILE A 93 -6.34 -6.32 -2.90
C ILE A 93 -4.87 -6.53 -3.19
N THR A 94 -4.36 -7.71 -2.85
CA THR A 94 -2.97 -8.09 -3.11
C THR A 94 -2.85 -9.57 -3.50
N LEU A 95 -1.69 -9.97 -4.00
CA LEU A 95 -1.29 -11.37 -4.08
C LEU A 95 -0.43 -11.74 -2.88
N HIS A 96 -0.78 -12.84 -2.22
CA HIS A 96 0.02 -13.42 -1.15
C HIS A 96 0.10 -14.94 -1.34
N ASN A 97 1.32 -15.46 -1.43
CA ASN A 97 1.57 -16.88 -1.72
C ASN A 97 0.77 -17.43 -2.93
N GLY A 98 0.67 -16.63 -4.00
CA GLY A 98 -0.07 -16.98 -5.21
C GLY A 98 -1.60 -16.92 -5.09
N GLN A 99 -2.13 -16.56 -3.93
CA GLN A 99 -3.56 -16.41 -3.68
C GLN A 99 -3.96 -14.93 -3.64
N ILE A 100 -5.18 -14.65 -4.06
CA ILE A 100 -5.76 -13.32 -3.93
C ILE A 100 -6.19 -13.12 -2.49
N CYS A 101 -5.62 -12.07 -1.88
CA CYS A 101 -5.98 -11.59 -0.56
C CYS A 101 -6.62 -10.21 -0.67
N TYR A 102 -7.64 -9.94 0.11
CA TYR A 102 -8.23 -8.61 0.16
C TYR A 102 -8.71 -8.25 1.56
N VAL A 103 -8.71 -6.96 1.85
CA VAL A 103 -9.31 -6.40 3.06
C VAL A 103 -10.57 -5.64 2.68
N ALA A 104 -11.67 -5.95 3.38
CA ALA A 104 -12.99 -5.51 2.99
C ALA A 104 -13.89 -5.18 4.20
N GLN A 105 -14.98 -4.47 3.92
CA GLN A 105 -16.10 -4.29 4.82
C GLN A 105 -17.25 -5.20 4.39
N MET A 106 -17.75 -5.98 5.31
CA MET A 106 -18.95 -6.79 5.10
C MET A 106 -20.22 -6.04 5.49
N THR A 107 -21.31 -6.43 4.89
CA THR A 107 -22.65 -5.97 5.29
C THR A 107 -22.95 -6.45 6.71
N GLY A 108 -23.35 -5.53 7.58
CA GLY A 108 -23.69 -5.85 8.99
C GLY A 108 -22.49 -6.02 9.93
N ILE A 109 -21.25 -5.98 9.43
CA ILE A 109 -20.03 -6.04 10.25
C ILE A 109 -19.33 -4.67 10.17
N GLY A 110 -19.18 -4.01 11.33
CA GLY A 110 -18.52 -2.69 11.42
C GLY A 110 -17.00 -2.77 11.28
N ALA A 111 -16.40 -3.89 11.67
CA ALA A 111 -14.96 -4.11 11.60
C ALA A 111 -14.53 -4.58 10.21
N PRO A 112 -13.28 -4.31 9.78
CA PRO A 112 -12.76 -4.84 8.54
C PRO A 112 -12.54 -6.35 8.65
N VAL A 113 -12.60 -7.03 7.50
CA VAL A 113 -12.29 -8.45 7.38
C VAL A 113 -11.13 -8.65 6.43
N LEU A 114 -10.20 -9.50 6.80
CA LEU A 114 -9.14 -10.00 5.92
C LEU A 114 -9.60 -11.32 5.32
N VAL A 115 -9.63 -11.39 4.00
CA VAL A 115 -9.92 -12.61 3.24
C VAL A 115 -8.64 -13.05 2.54
N ASN A 116 -8.23 -14.30 2.80
CA ASN A 116 -7.06 -14.93 2.20
C ASN A 116 -7.49 -16.30 1.66
N GLY A 117 -7.72 -16.36 0.34
CA GLY A 117 -8.34 -17.53 -0.28
C GLY A 117 -9.71 -17.84 0.33
N ALA A 118 -9.87 -19.04 0.89
CA ALA A 118 -11.10 -19.46 1.56
C ALA A 118 -11.21 -18.99 3.04
N GLN A 119 -10.12 -18.51 3.62
CA GLN A 119 -10.11 -18.08 5.02
C GLN A 119 -10.59 -16.63 5.13
N MET A 120 -11.37 -16.35 6.17
CA MET A 120 -11.82 -15.02 6.52
C MET A 120 -11.61 -14.79 8.01
N LYS A 121 -11.00 -13.66 8.33
CA LYS A 121 -10.73 -13.24 9.71
C LYS A 121 -11.18 -11.79 9.93
N THR A 122 -11.94 -11.56 10.98
CA THR A 122 -12.31 -10.20 11.41
C THR A 122 -11.12 -9.53 12.09
N LEU A 123 -10.85 -8.28 11.71
CA LEU A 123 -9.84 -7.45 12.35
C LEU A 123 -10.51 -6.66 13.48
N ASN A 124 -10.20 -7.03 14.70
CA ASN A 124 -10.83 -6.38 15.86
C ASN A 124 -10.37 -4.93 16.00
N THR A 125 -11.29 -4.01 15.81
CA THR A 125 -11.06 -2.58 16.00
C THR A 125 -11.63 -2.12 17.34
N PRO A 126 -11.13 -1.00 17.91
CA PRO A 126 -11.70 -0.41 19.12
C PRO A 126 -13.19 -0.11 18.95
N PRO A 127 -13.96 -0.20 20.03
CA PRO A 127 -15.37 0.23 20.02
C PRO A 127 -15.52 1.67 19.52
N GLY A 128 -16.47 1.89 18.61
CA GLY A 128 -16.73 3.20 18.02
C GLY A 128 -15.75 3.67 16.95
N ALA A 129 -14.72 2.89 16.63
CA ALA A 129 -13.79 3.22 15.55
C ALA A 129 -14.50 3.19 14.19
N LYS A 130 -14.32 4.27 13.43
CA LYS A 130 -14.70 4.34 12.01
C LYS A 130 -13.47 4.13 11.16
N ILE A 131 -13.54 3.18 10.24
CA ILE A 131 -12.45 2.87 9.31
C ILE A 131 -12.53 3.84 8.13
N ILE A 132 -11.44 4.53 7.87
CA ILE A 132 -11.28 5.46 6.75
C ILE A 132 -10.70 4.75 5.53
N SER A 133 -9.62 3.99 5.75
CA SER A 133 -8.95 3.20 4.71
C SER A 133 -8.29 1.98 5.33
N CYS A 134 -8.04 0.97 4.50
CA CYS A 134 -7.16 -0.15 4.83
C CYS A 134 -6.17 -0.37 3.68
N THR A 135 -4.98 -0.81 4.04
CA THR A 135 -3.88 -1.13 3.11
C THR A 135 -3.29 -2.49 3.47
N LEU A 136 -2.99 -3.29 2.46
CA LEU A 136 -2.36 -4.60 2.59
C LEU A 136 -0.86 -4.53 2.32
N PHE A 137 -0.10 -5.25 3.11
CA PHE A 137 1.36 -5.37 2.99
C PHE A 137 1.75 -6.86 3.02
N PRO A 138 2.00 -7.50 1.86
CA PRO A 138 2.65 -8.81 1.85
C PRO A 138 4.06 -8.70 2.42
N ILE A 139 4.37 -9.47 3.47
CA ILE A 139 5.65 -9.44 4.17
C ILE A 139 6.14 -10.87 4.42
N GLY A 140 7.03 -11.34 3.55
CA GLY A 140 7.48 -12.72 3.62
C GLY A 140 6.32 -13.71 3.54
N GLY A 141 6.20 -14.62 4.51
CA GLY A 141 5.10 -15.58 4.61
C GLY A 141 3.83 -15.05 5.25
N SER A 142 3.81 -13.79 5.72
CA SER A 142 2.72 -13.16 6.46
C SER A 142 2.06 -12.02 5.68
N ILE A 143 0.90 -11.58 6.15
CA ILE A 143 0.21 -10.42 5.59
C ILE A 143 -0.07 -9.37 6.68
N GLY A 144 0.45 -8.17 6.45
CA GLY A 144 0.15 -7.00 7.26
C GLY A 144 -1.09 -6.29 6.75
N VAL A 145 -1.90 -5.79 7.67
CA VAL A 145 -3.04 -4.91 7.36
C VAL A 145 -2.92 -3.67 8.21
N GLU A 146 -2.86 -2.50 7.58
CA GLU A 146 -3.08 -1.24 8.27
C GLU A 146 -4.52 -0.80 8.06
N ALA A 147 -5.15 -0.29 9.11
CA ALA A 147 -6.35 0.51 8.99
C ALA A 147 -6.15 1.89 9.61
N VAL A 148 -6.42 2.92 8.84
CA VAL A 148 -6.55 4.29 9.34
C VAL A 148 -7.94 4.44 9.95
N CYS A 149 -7.98 4.79 11.23
CA CYS A 149 -9.18 4.85 12.03
C CYS A 149 -9.39 6.24 12.63
N THR A 150 -10.64 6.55 12.97
CA THR A 150 -11.00 7.71 13.79
C THR A 150 -12.16 7.35 14.70
N THR A 151 -12.23 7.97 15.90
CA THR A 151 -13.37 7.84 16.81
C THR A 151 -14.25 9.09 16.83
N ASP A 152 -13.66 10.24 16.53
CA ASP A 152 -14.30 11.57 16.60
C ASP A 152 -14.44 12.25 15.22
N GLY A 153 -13.87 11.69 14.18
CA GLY A 153 -13.84 12.26 12.83
C GLY A 153 -12.75 13.33 12.61
N ALA A 154 -12.03 13.71 13.66
CA ALA A 154 -10.98 14.75 13.62
C ALA A 154 -9.58 14.17 13.85
N THR A 155 -9.46 13.25 14.79
CA THR A 155 -8.19 12.62 15.14
C THR A 155 -8.07 11.26 14.46
N PHE A 156 -7.00 11.05 13.70
CA PHE A 156 -6.73 9.81 13.00
C PHE A 156 -5.60 9.06 13.69
N TYR A 157 -5.69 7.73 13.71
CA TYR A 157 -4.67 6.83 14.19
C TYR A 157 -4.63 5.58 13.31
N SER A 158 -3.54 4.84 13.33
CA SER A 158 -3.42 3.58 12.58
C SER A 158 -3.41 2.38 13.51
N GLU A 159 -4.17 1.37 13.13
CA GLU A 159 -4.08 0.01 13.68
C GLU A 159 -3.34 -0.86 12.68
N LEU A 160 -2.40 -1.67 13.18
CA LEU A 160 -1.66 -2.64 12.38
C LEU A 160 -1.94 -4.04 12.90
N TRP A 161 -2.31 -4.94 11.99
CA TRP A 161 -2.43 -6.38 12.24
C TRP A 161 -1.42 -7.14 11.39
N ILE A 162 -0.92 -8.24 11.93
CA ILE A 162 -0.14 -9.23 11.21
C ILE A 162 -0.90 -10.55 11.28
N ASP A 163 -1.23 -11.15 10.12
CA ASP A 163 -2.05 -12.36 10.00
C ASP A 163 -3.38 -12.28 10.78
N ALA A 164 -3.97 -11.08 10.78
CA ALA A 164 -5.18 -10.71 11.52
C ALA A 164 -5.05 -10.70 13.06
N GLN A 165 -3.85 -10.78 13.59
CA GLN A 165 -3.59 -10.53 15.01
C GLN A 165 -3.16 -9.07 15.20
N SER A 166 -3.71 -8.38 16.21
CA SER A 166 -3.33 -7.01 16.54
C SER A 166 -1.84 -6.97 16.86
N TYR A 167 -1.11 -6.15 16.13
CA TYR A 167 0.33 -6.00 16.29
C TYR A 167 0.69 -4.71 17.01
N HIS A 168 0.16 -3.57 16.53
CA HIS A 168 0.45 -2.27 17.13
C HIS A 168 -0.62 -1.23 16.79
N ARG A 169 -0.85 -0.30 17.74
CA ARG A 169 -1.63 0.91 17.51
C ARG A 169 -0.72 2.12 17.53
N PHE A 170 -0.65 2.81 16.40
CA PHE A 170 0.07 4.08 16.31
C PHE A 170 -0.81 5.21 16.81
N THR A 171 -0.24 6.07 17.66
CA THR A 171 -0.93 7.25 18.17
C THR A 171 -1.24 8.26 17.06
N SER A 172 -2.07 9.25 17.35
CA SER A 172 -2.56 10.24 16.40
C SER A 172 -1.45 10.84 15.54
N GLY A 173 -1.73 10.95 14.24
CA GLY A 173 -0.85 11.58 13.27
C GLY A 173 0.11 10.64 12.52
N HIS A 174 0.18 9.36 12.88
CA HIS A 174 1.01 8.39 12.18
C HIS A 174 0.16 7.44 11.33
N THR A 175 0.54 7.26 10.07
CA THR A 175 0.00 6.24 9.18
C THR A 175 1.13 5.40 8.60
N VAL A 176 0.89 4.11 8.38
CA VAL A 176 1.90 3.21 7.80
C VAL A 176 1.90 3.36 6.29
N SER A 177 3.02 3.74 5.72
CA SER A 177 3.19 3.86 4.26
C SER A 177 4.02 2.74 3.65
N GLY A 178 4.69 1.96 4.48
CA GLY A 178 5.49 0.83 4.06
C GLY A 178 5.71 -0.16 5.19
N LEU A 179 5.85 -1.42 4.82
CA LEU A 179 6.12 -2.51 5.74
C LEU A 179 7.09 -3.49 5.12
N CYS A 180 8.09 -3.94 5.87
CA CYS A 180 8.95 -5.03 5.46
C CYS A 180 9.41 -5.86 6.67
N THR A 181 9.95 -7.04 6.39
CA THR A 181 10.66 -7.85 7.38
C THR A 181 12.15 -7.76 7.14
N TRP A 182 12.93 -7.58 8.19
CA TRP A 182 14.37 -7.60 8.16
C TRP A 182 14.89 -8.12 9.50
N ASP A 183 15.92 -8.97 9.47
CA ASP A 183 16.57 -9.56 10.66
C ASP A 183 15.53 -10.04 11.71
N LYS A 184 14.56 -10.84 11.26
CA LYS A 184 13.45 -11.39 12.06
C LYS A 184 12.51 -10.33 12.70
N GLY A 185 12.69 -9.05 12.40
CA GLY A 185 11.83 -7.96 12.85
C GLY A 185 10.88 -7.45 11.77
N ILE A 186 9.82 -6.77 12.21
CA ILE A 186 8.91 -6.03 11.34
C ILE A 186 9.27 -4.55 11.45
N TYR A 187 9.48 -3.93 10.31
CA TYR A 187 9.78 -2.52 10.15
C TYR A 187 8.63 -1.83 9.46
N CYS A 188 8.12 -0.78 10.07
CA CYS A 188 7.05 0.03 9.50
C CYS A 188 7.59 1.42 9.17
N ILE A 189 7.32 1.88 7.98
CA ILE A 189 7.50 3.28 7.62
C ILE A 189 6.29 4.06 8.07
N LEU A 190 6.49 5.06 8.89
CA LEU A 190 5.46 5.95 9.39
C LEU A 190 5.51 7.28 8.65
N ASN A 191 4.42 7.60 7.95
CA ASN A 191 4.16 8.97 7.56
C ASN A 191 3.58 9.71 8.77
N SER A 192 4.02 10.93 8.99
CA SER A 192 3.38 11.82 9.94
C SER A 192 2.78 13.02 9.22
N ASN A 193 1.98 13.81 9.92
CA ASN A 193 1.63 15.14 9.47
C ASN A 193 2.90 16.03 9.38
N MET A 194 2.80 17.18 8.72
CA MET A 194 3.95 18.00 8.36
C MET A 194 4.84 18.46 9.54
N GLU A 195 4.39 18.36 10.78
CA GLU A 195 5.10 18.90 11.94
C GLU A 195 6.10 17.92 12.54
N THR A 196 5.80 16.62 12.55
CA THR A 196 6.60 15.62 13.29
C THR A 196 7.57 14.82 12.42
N GLY A 197 7.50 14.96 11.10
CA GLY A 197 8.46 14.31 10.20
C GLY A 197 8.21 12.84 10.00
N GLY A 198 8.03 11.92 9.71
CA GLY A 198 7.93 10.47 9.59
C GLY A 198 9.04 9.78 10.37
N GLY A 199 8.91 8.48 10.49
CA GLY A 199 9.85 7.66 11.24
C GLY A 199 9.81 6.19 10.81
N ILE A 200 10.70 5.42 11.36
CA ILE A 200 10.72 3.98 11.25
C ILE A 200 10.31 3.42 12.60
N PHE A 201 9.26 2.63 12.61
CA PHE A 201 8.88 1.87 13.79
C PHE A 201 9.52 0.48 13.74
N ARG A 202 10.19 0.12 14.82
CA ARG A 202 10.77 -1.20 15.05
C ARG A 202 10.61 -1.59 16.51
N CYS A 203 10.05 -2.75 16.78
CA CYS A 203 10.03 -3.37 18.14
C CYS A 203 9.53 -2.43 19.25
N GLY A 204 8.54 -1.58 18.97
CA GLY A 204 7.98 -0.64 19.95
C GLY A 204 8.62 0.75 19.95
N GLU A 205 9.69 0.97 19.21
CA GLU A 205 10.40 2.25 19.14
C GLU A 205 10.24 2.92 17.80
N ILE A 206 10.20 4.25 17.79
CA ILE A 206 10.18 5.07 16.58
C ILE A 206 11.52 5.79 16.44
N MET A 207 12.22 5.48 15.35
CA MET A 207 13.40 6.23 14.91
C MET A 207 12.95 7.33 13.97
N ASN A 208 13.21 8.58 14.30
CA ASN A 208 12.82 9.70 13.46
C ASN A 208 13.65 9.77 12.18
N ALA A 209 13.02 10.21 11.09
CA ALA A 209 13.73 10.53 9.86
C ALA A 209 14.77 11.65 10.10
N PRO A 210 15.89 11.69 9.34
CA PRO A 210 16.83 12.79 9.37
C PRO A 210 16.12 14.13 9.16
N SER A 211 16.60 15.18 9.86
CA SER A 211 16.01 16.51 9.78
C SER A 211 15.95 17.03 8.34
N GLY A 212 14.84 17.63 7.96
CA GLY A 212 14.61 18.14 6.60
C GLY A 212 14.09 17.10 5.59
N TYR A 213 13.93 15.86 6.00
CA TYR A 213 13.42 14.79 5.15
C TYR A 213 12.09 14.24 5.64
N ILE A 214 11.32 13.68 4.72
CA ILE A 214 10.03 13.05 4.97
C ILE A 214 9.94 11.71 4.21
N MET A 215 9.19 10.81 4.76
CA MET A 215 8.81 9.58 4.08
C MET A 215 7.53 9.86 3.28
N MET A 216 7.58 9.65 1.98
CA MET A 216 6.45 9.85 1.09
C MET A 216 6.25 8.62 0.21
N GLY A 217 5.02 8.38 -0.18
CA GLY A 217 4.68 7.36 -1.17
C GLY A 217 4.34 6.00 -0.58
N ASN A 218 4.22 5.03 -1.48
CA ASN A 218 3.77 3.69 -1.18
C ASN A 218 4.96 2.73 -1.08
N ASN A 219 5.42 2.48 0.13
CA ASN A 219 6.52 1.56 0.41
C ASN A 219 7.92 2.03 -0.05
N PRO A 220 8.43 3.16 0.45
CA PRO A 220 9.78 3.62 0.16
C PRO A 220 10.84 2.84 0.98
N ILE A 221 10.65 1.54 1.15
CA ILE A 221 11.51 0.67 1.97
C ILE A 221 11.76 -0.65 1.22
N CYS A 222 12.99 -1.09 1.21
CA CYS A 222 13.37 -2.41 0.70
C CYS A 222 14.58 -2.96 1.46
N VAL A 223 14.78 -4.28 1.37
CA VAL A 223 15.97 -4.95 1.88
C VAL A 223 16.76 -5.48 0.69
N THR A 224 18.03 -5.11 0.61
CA THR A 224 18.96 -5.56 -0.43
C THR A 224 20.23 -6.07 0.24
N ASP A 225 20.65 -7.27 -0.09
CA ASP A 225 21.86 -7.91 0.48
C ASP A 225 21.88 -7.89 2.03
N GLY A 226 20.71 -8.10 2.66
CA GLY A 226 20.57 -8.07 4.10
C GLY A 226 20.64 -6.67 4.71
N ILE A 227 20.59 -5.61 3.91
CA ILE A 227 20.64 -4.22 4.36
C ILE A 227 19.30 -3.54 4.12
N LEU A 228 18.82 -2.84 5.13
CA LEU A 228 17.60 -2.05 5.07
C LEU A 228 17.88 -0.72 4.37
N ASN A 229 17.17 -0.45 3.29
CA ASN A 229 17.25 0.79 2.52
C ASN A 229 15.92 1.53 2.59
N ILE A 230 15.94 2.83 2.87
CA ILE A 230 14.76 3.66 3.04
C ILE A 230 14.91 4.92 2.19
N GLY A 231 13.96 5.13 1.31
CA GLY A 231 13.91 6.33 0.48
C GLY A 231 13.24 7.48 1.20
N LEU A 232 13.91 8.62 1.29
CA LEU A 232 13.40 9.84 1.91
C LEU A 232 13.41 10.99 0.91
N SER A 233 12.34 11.77 0.94
CA SER A 233 12.18 12.96 0.09
C SER A 233 12.50 14.21 0.87
N SER A 234 13.15 15.20 0.23
CA SER A 234 13.41 16.49 0.85
C SER A 234 12.12 17.30 1.04
N ARG A 235 11.91 17.88 2.21
CA ARG A 235 10.78 18.78 2.49
C ARG A 235 10.82 20.08 1.67
N ASN A 236 12.01 20.54 1.35
CA ASN A 236 12.25 21.84 0.73
C ASN A 236 12.54 21.76 -0.76
N GLY A 237 12.19 20.62 -1.41
CA GLY A 237 12.43 20.41 -2.84
C GLY A 237 13.91 20.17 -3.20
N GLY A 238 14.74 19.85 -2.22
CA GLY A 238 16.12 19.40 -2.44
C GLY A 238 16.17 17.97 -2.95
N LYS A 239 17.39 17.45 -3.09
CA LYS A 239 17.62 16.08 -3.55
C LYS A 239 17.10 15.07 -2.53
N PRO A 240 16.47 13.97 -2.97
CA PRO A 240 16.08 12.87 -2.11
C PRO A 240 17.32 12.09 -1.65
N ILE A 241 17.15 11.34 -0.57
CA ILE A 241 18.22 10.50 -0.02
C ILE A 241 17.78 9.05 0.10
N VAL A 242 18.74 8.13 0.10
CA VAL A 242 18.58 6.79 0.63
C VAL A 242 19.26 6.73 1.99
N TRP A 243 18.49 6.32 2.98
CA TRP A 243 18.99 6.06 4.33
C TRP A 243 19.24 4.56 4.48
N LYS A 244 20.48 4.20 4.78
CA LYS A 244 20.97 2.84 4.83
C LYS A 244 21.79 2.66 6.11
N ASP A 245 21.33 1.82 7.04
CA ASP A 245 22.00 1.54 8.32
C ASP A 245 22.52 2.78 9.07
N GLY A 246 21.76 3.87 9.06
CA GLY A 246 22.18 5.12 9.68
C GLY A 246 23.00 6.04 8.77
N GLU A 247 23.51 5.55 7.65
CA GLU A 247 24.20 6.35 6.65
C GLU A 247 23.20 6.98 5.64
N VAL A 248 23.53 8.17 5.20
CA VAL A 248 22.71 8.93 4.25
C VAL A 248 23.45 9.07 2.93
N THR A 249 22.84 8.62 1.84
CA THR A 249 23.35 8.84 0.48
C THR A 249 22.38 9.72 -0.28
N GLU A 250 22.86 10.88 -0.73
CA GLU A 250 22.09 11.79 -1.56
C GLU A 250 22.00 11.23 -3.00
N LEU A 251 20.80 11.27 -3.58
CA LEU A 251 20.59 10.87 -4.97
C LEU A 251 20.71 12.09 -5.88
N ASP A 252 21.44 11.95 -6.98
CA ASP A 252 21.61 13.05 -7.96
C ASP A 252 20.41 13.16 -8.91
N ILE A 253 19.22 13.27 -8.31
CA ILE A 253 17.94 13.48 -9.01
C ILE A 253 17.15 14.57 -8.33
N ASN A 254 16.25 15.22 -9.06
CA ASN A 254 15.28 16.15 -8.49
C ASN A 254 13.93 15.45 -8.40
N GLY A 255 13.26 15.53 -7.26
CA GLY A 255 11.92 14.96 -7.09
C GLY A 255 11.71 14.27 -5.75
N PHE A 256 10.81 13.29 -5.75
CA PHE A 256 10.40 12.56 -4.57
C PHE A 256 10.59 11.06 -4.80
N ILE A 257 11.01 10.35 -3.76
CA ILE A 257 10.99 8.88 -3.78
C ILE A 257 9.59 8.44 -3.36
N CYS A 258 8.86 7.80 -4.27
CA CYS A 258 7.51 7.30 -4.01
C CYS A 258 7.49 5.81 -3.67
N THR A 259 8.47 5.06 -4.15
CA THR A 259 8.59 3.60 -3.92
C THR A 259 10.03 3.18 -4.13
N MET A 260 10.42 2.07 -3.52
CA MET A 260 11.68 1.40 -3.75
C MET A 260 11.41 -0.07 -4.07
N THR A 261 12.18 -0.61 -4.99
CA THR A 261 12.13 -2.03 -5.38
C THR A 261 13.54 -2.56 -5.58
N VAL A 262 13.71 -3.85 -5.37
CA VAL A 262 14.95 -4.57 -5.61
C VAL A 262 14.81 -5.34 -6.92
N GLN A 263 15.85 -5.34 -7.70
CA GLN A 263 15.97 -6.18 -8.91
C GLN A 263 16.38 -7.60 -8.57
#